data_3d3284b469cd657e030a1f224fa32e13
#
_entry.id   3d3284b469cd657e030a1f224fa32e13
#
_cell.length_a   1.000
_cell.length_b   1.000
_cell.length_c   1.000
_cell.angle_alpha   90.00
_cell.angle_beta   90.00
_cell.angle_gamma   90.00
#
_symmetry.space_group_name_H-M   'P 1'
#
loop_
_entity.id
_entity.type
_entity.pdbx_description
1 polymer ?
#
loop_
_entity_poly.entity_id
_entity_poly.type
_entity_poly.pdbx_seq_one_letter_code
_entity_poly.pdbx_strand_id
1 'polypeptide(L)'
;MERSIDKPERDRVEVIIYLRNCKIDGAVFLPPGGRVSDFINSPVRQFIPITDAKIKSISGDDWLYEVKFLNLNKNEIVTIFPKEAFIKKEGKKKDEEGG
;
A
#
# COMPACT_ATOMS: atom_id res chain seq x y z
N MET A 1 -5.52 -10.87 -29.86
CA MET A 1 -5.63 -10.62 -29.50
C MET A 1 -5.89 -9.81 -29.05
N GLU A 2 -6.01 -9.36 -28.96
CA GLU A 2 -6.26 -8.60 -28.60
C GLU A 2 -6.85 -8.36 -27.78
N ARG A 3 -6.93 -8.78 -27.08
CA ARG A 3 -7.36 -8.66 -26.27
C ARG A 3 -7.08 -7.88 -25.28
N SER A 4 -6.18 -7.65 -24.95
CA SER A 4 -5.73 -6.77 -23.90
C SER A 4 -6.22 -5.39 -24.08
N ILE A 5 -6.54 -5.04 -25.22
CA ILE A 5 -7.10 -3.72 -25.37
C ILE A 5 -8.46 -3.60 -24.80
N ASP A 6 -9.08 -4.71 -24.53
CA ASP A 6 -10.39 -4.64 -23.95
C ASP A 6 -10.39 -4.43 -22.48
N LYS A 7 -9.25 -4.57 -21.86
CA LYS A 7 -9.16 -4.42 -20.45
C LYS A 7 -8.82 -3.03 -20.10
N PRO A 8 -9.50 -2.46 -19.16
CA PRO A 8 -9.08 -1.15 -18.69
C PRO A 8 -7.69 -1.30 -18.11
N GLU A 9 -6.86 -0.42 -18.48
CA GLU A 9 -5.54 -0.40 -17.90
C GLU A 9 -5.60 0.01 -16.48
N ARG A 10 -4.72 -0.52 -15.70
CA ARG A 10 -4.62 -0.16 -14.30
C ARG A 10 -3.17 -0.04 -13.95
N ASP A 11 -2.88 0.90 -13.12
CA ASP A 11 -1.53 1.10 -12.64
C ASP A 11 -1.38 0.35 -11.34
N ARG A 12 -0.34 -0.45 -11.25
CA ARG A 12 0.00 -1.10 -10.01
C ARG A 12 0.83 -0.15 -9.18
N VAL A 13 0.37 0.15 -7.99
CA VAL A 13 1.03 1.13 -7.13
C VAL A 13 1.37 0.46 -5.82
N GLU A 14 2.65 0.43 -5.47
CA GLU A 14 3.09 -0.09 -4.19
C GLU A 14 2.77 0.92 -3.13
N VAL A 15 2.20 0.46 -2.03
CA VAL A 15 1.79 1.35 -0.95
C VAL A 15 2.23 0.81 0.38
N ILE A 16 2.35 1.71 1.33
CA ILE A 16 2.55 1.38 2.74
C ILE A 16 1.31 1.85 3.47
N ILE A 17 0.74 0.98 4.27
CA ILE A 17 -0.49 1.26 4.98
C ILE A 17 -0.26 1.01 6.46
N TYR A 18 -0.58 2.00 7.26
CA TYR A 18 -0.51 1.84 8.70
C TYR A 18 -1.90 1.67 9.25
N LEU A 19 -2.07 0.64 10.04
CA LEU A 19 -3.27 0.39 10.80
C LEU A 19 -2.94 0.61 12.26
N ARG A 20 -3.90 0.35 13.09
CA ARG A 20 -3.70 0.59 14.50
C ARG A 20 -2.66 -0.34 15.11
N ASN A 21 -2.71 -1.59 14.72
CA ASN A 21 -1.88 -2.62 15.34
C ASN A 21 -0.80 -3.17 14.45
N CYS A 22 -0.83 -2.85 13.18
CA CYS A 22 0.12 -3.44 12.25
C CYS A 22 0.24 -2.54 11.04
N LYS A 23 1.14 -2.90 10.15
CA LYS A 23 1.27 -2.18 8.91
C LYS A 23 1.27 -3.19 7.77
N ILE A 24 0.89 -2.73 6.60
CA ILE A 24 0.80 -3.58 5.43
C ILE A 24 1.60 -2.95 4.32
N ASP A 25 2.39 -3.80 3.67
CA ASP A 25 3.21 -3.41 2.55
C ASP A 25 2.65 -4.18 1.38
N GLY A 26 2.09 -3.51 0.40
CA GLY A 26 1.47 -4.22 -0.71
C GLY A 26 1.20 -3.30 -1.86
N ALA A 27 0.34 -3.75 -2.76
CA ALA A 27 0.04 -3.00 -3.96
C ALA A 27 -1.45 -2.84 -4.15
N VAL A 28 -1.84 -1.71 -4.68
CA VAL A 28 -3.20 -1.48 -5.12
C VAL A 28 -3.17 -1.20 -6.62
N PHE A 29 -4.30 -1.39 -7.28
CA PHE A 29 -4.41 -1.11 -8.69
C PHE A 29 -5.36 0.06 -8.87
N LEU A 30 -4.86 1.09 -9.52
CA LEU A 30 -5.61 2.33 -9.70
C LEU A 30 -5.91 2.53 -11.18
N PRO A 31 -6.96 3.29 -11.49
CA PRO A 31 -7.17 3.68 -12.88
C PRO A 31 -5.96 4.47 -13.36
N PRO A 32 -5.72 4.49 -14.66
CA PRO A 32 -4.58 5.24 -15.19
C PRO A 32 -4.66 6.69 -14.74
N GLY A 33 -3.58 7.19 -14.20
CA GLY A 33 -3.54 8.55 -13.71
C GLY A 33 -4.23 8.77 -12.39
N GLY A 34 -4.79 7.72 -11.81
CA GLY A 34 -5.46 7.87 -10.53
C GLY A 34 -4.48 8.04 -9.40
N ARG A 35 -4.97 8.56 -8.31
CA ARG A 35 -4.15 8.78 -7.14
C ARG A 35 -4.66 7.97 -5.98
N VAL A 36 -3.74 7.62 -5.08
CA VAL A 36 -4.11 6.86 -3.90
C VAL A 36 -5.16 7.63 -3.09
N SER A 37 -5.03 8.94 -3.01
CA SER A 37 -5.99 9.74 -2.27
C SER A 37 -7.40 9.60 -2.83
N ASP A 38 -7.52 9.63 -4.13
CA ASP A 38 -8.83 9.50 -4.76
C ASP A 38 -9.42 8.13 -4.50
N PHE A 39 -8.57 7.12 -4.56
CA PHE A 39 -8.99 5.76 -4.35
C PHE A 39 -9.54 5.56 -2.94
N ILE A 40 -8.84 6.10 -1.96
CA ILE A 40 -9.23 5.93 -0.57
C ILE A 40 -10.48 6.74 -0.26
N ASN A 41 -10.62 7.89 -0.88
CA ASN A 41 -11.74 8.76 -0.58
C ASN A 41 -13.00 8.43 -1.36
N SER A 42 -12.93 7.43 -2.22
CA SER A 42 -14.10 7.05 -3.00
C SER A 42 -15.16 6.47 -2.07
N PRO A 43 -16.39 6.90 -2.18
CA PRO A 43 -17.44 6.34 -1.33
C PRO A 43 -17.95 5.00 -1.83
N VAL A 44 -17.44 4.54 -2.95
CA VAL A 44 -18.03 3.40 -3.63
C VAL A 44 -17.75 2.10 -2.93
N ARG A 45 -16.60 1.97 -2.32
CA ARG A 45 -16.29 0.70 -1.68
C ARG A 45 -15.68 0.92 -0.32
N GLN A 46 -16.01 0.01 0.54
CA GLN A 46 -15.50 0.04 1.89
C GLN A 46 -14.27 -0.84 2.05
N PHE A 47 -14.23 -1.94 1.32
CA PHE A 47 -13.07 -2.83 1.37
C PHE A 47 -12.29 -2.68 0.10
N ILE A 48 -10.99 -2.64 0.22
CA ILE A 48 -10.10 -2.49 -0.92
C ILE A 48 -9.18 -3.69 -0.99
N PRO A 49 -8.93 -4.19 -2.19
CA PRO A 49 -8.01 -5.32 -2.34
C PRO A 49 -6.57 -4.83 -2.34
N ILE A 50 -5.74 -5.51 -1.56
CA ILE A 50 -4.31 -5.26 -1.53
C ILE A 50 -3.64 -6.52 -2.03
N THR A 51 -2.82 -6.39 -3.04
CA THR A 51 -2.16 -7.50 -3.68
C THR A 51 -0.74 -7.65 -3.17
N ASP A 52 -0.27 -8.88 -3.08
CA ASP A 52 1.08 -9.19 -2.63
C ASP A 52 1.37 -8.49 -1.31
N ALA A 53 0.55 -8.77 -0.34
CA ALA A 53 0.55 -8.03 0.91
C ALA A 53 1.41 -8.72 1.95
N LYS A 54 2.20 -7.93 2.65
CA LYS A 54 2.97 -8.38 3.78
C LYS A 54 2.49 -7.62 4.99
N ILE A 55 1.98 -8.35 5.96
CA ILE A 55 1.47 -7.77 7.19
C ILE A 55 2.57 -7.84 8.21
N LYS A 56 2.94 -6.71 8.77
CA LYS A 56 4.08 -6.59 9.63
C LYS A 56 3.68 -6.02 10.97
N SER A 57 4.52 -6.27 11.95
CA SER A 57 4.37 -5.69 13.25
C SER A 57 4.49 -4.18 13.14
N ILE A 58 3.69 -3.45 13.92
CA ILE A 58 3.75 -2.00 13.90
C ILE A 58 5.07 -1.49 14.46
N SER A 59 5.68 -2.24 15.33
CA SER A 59 6.87 -1.77 16.00
C SER A 59 8.17 -2.24 15.39
N GLY A 60 8.07 -2.97 14.28
CA GLY A 60 9.29 -3.44 13.64
C GLY A 60 8.99 -3.92 12.26
N ASP A 61 9.90 -4.72 11.74
CA ASP A 61 9.71 -5.24 10.40
C ASP A 61 9.49 -6.73 10.40
N ASP A 62 9.17 -7.29 11.52
CA ASP A 62 8.87 -8.72 11.58
C ASP A 62 7.58 -8.97 10.84
N TRP A 63 7.62 -9.92 9.95
CA TRP A 63 6.45 -10.28 9.18
C TRP A 63 5.55 -11.16 10.01
N LEU A 64 4.27 -10.87 9.95
CA LEU A 64 3.27 -11.73 10.54
C LEU A 64 2.70 -12.66 9.48
N TYR A 65 2.40 -12.11 8.32
CA TYR A 65 1.84 -12.89 7.22
C TYR A 65 2.27 -12.30 5.90
N GLU A 66 2.32 -13.17 4.91
CA GLU A 66 2.47 -12.72 3.54
C GLU A 66 1.40 -13.44 2.74
N VAL A 67 0.54 -12.69 2.09
CA VAL A 67 -0.58 -13.25 1.36
C VAL A 67 -0.63 -12.69 -0.05
N LYS A 68 -1.20 -13.45 -0.96
CA LYS A 68 -1.30 -12.99 -2.33
C LYS A 68 -2.23 -11.80 -2.45
N PHE A 69 -3.27 -11.78 -1.64
CA PHE A 69 -4.10 -10.59 -1.59
C PHE A 69 -4.94 -10.66 -0.33
N LEU A 70 -5.46 -9.52 0.03
CA LEU A 70 -6.39 -9.42 1.13
C LEU A 70 -7.34 -8.28 0.84
N ASN A 71 -8.46 -8.27 1.52
CA ASN A 71 -9.39 -7.17 1.45
C ASN A 71 -9.28 -6.39 2.74
N LEU A 72 -8.97 -5.12 2.62
CA LEU A 72 -8.74 -4.27 3.75
C LEU A 72 -9.93 -3.33 3.93
N ASN A 73 -10.44 -3.27 5.15
CA ASN A 73 -11.47 -2.31 5.46
C ASN A 73 -10.81 -0.93 5.54
N LYS A 74 -11.12 -0.08 4.58
CA LYS A 74 -10.40 1.19 4.51
C LYS A 74 -10.69 2.09 5.69
N ASN A 75 -11.78 1.84 6.41
CA ASN A 75 -12.06 2.62 7.61
C ASN A 75 -11.08 2.35 8.74
N GLU A 76 -10.29 1.30 8.63
CA GLU A 76 -9.28 1.00 9.63
C GLU A 76 -7.92 1.58 9.29
N ILE A 77 -7.80 2.23 8.16
CA ILE A 77 -6.52 2.79 7.74
C ILE A 77 -6.25 4.07 8.51
N VAL A 78 -5.10 4.13 9.14
CA VAL A 78 -4.66 5.34 9.80
C VAL A 78 -3.89 6.20 8.83
N THR A 79 -2.98 5.59 8.08
CA THR A 79 -2.14 6.31 7.13
C THR A 79 -1.86 5.41 5.94
N ILE A 80 -1.89 5.98 4.77
CA ILE A 80 -1.52 5.24 3.56
C ILE A 80 -0.78 6.19 2.63
N PHE A 81 0.29 5.69 2.02
CA PHE A 81 0.98 6.48 1.02
C PHE A 81 1.63 5.56 0.01
N PRO A 82 1.82 6.02 -1.22
CA PRO A 82 2.55 5.22 -2.20
C PRO A 82 4.03 5.22 -1.86
N LYS A 83 4.68 4.11 -2.11
CA LYS A 83 6.10 4.02 -1.80
C LYS A 83 6.91 5.06 -2.53
N GLU A 84 6.49 5.40 -3.72
CA GLU A 84 7.24 6.39 -4.48
C GLU A 84 7.21 7.76 -3.83
N ALA A 85 6.34 7.96 -2.85
CA ALA A 85 6.29 9.23 -2.14
C ALA A 85 7.35 9.34 -1.05
N PHE A 86 8.11 8.28 -0.79
CA PHE A 86 9.17 8.34 0.18
C PHE A 86 10.15 9.43 -0.22
N ILE A 87 10.49 10.28 0.70
CA ILE A 87 11.60 11.17 0.50
C ILE A 87 12.82 10.53 1.11
N LYS A 88 12.64 9.95 2.29
CA LYS A 88 13.75 9.31 2.93
C LYS A 88 13.19 8.43 4.03
N LYS A 89 13.81 7.31 4.23
CA LYS A 89 13.45 6.44 5.30
C LYS A 89 14.22 6.84 6.54
N GLU A 90 13.49 7.02 7.60
CA GLU A 90 14.11 7.45 8.79
C GLU A 90 14.91 6.36 9.41
N GLY A 91 15.62 6.54 10.22
CA GLY A 91 16.17 5.50 10.80
C GLY A 91 17.49 5.54 11.07
N LYS A 92 17.94 4.84 11.30
CA LYS A 92 19.01 4.80 11.52
C LYS A 92 19.91 5.37 10.82
N LYS A 93 19.90 5.84 10.30
CA LYS A 93 20.62 6.35 9.64
C LYS A 93 21.38 7.21 10.13
N LYS A 94 21.26 7.50 10.78
CA LYS A 94 21.82 8.35 11.23
C LYS A 94 22.84 7.98 11.80
N ASP A 95 22.86 7.31 12.02
CA ASP A 95 23.72 6.94 12.59
C ASP A 95 24.79 6.74 11.89
N GLU A 96 24.77 6.69 11.12
CA GLU A 96 25.55 6.57 10.52
C GLU A 96 26.22 7.51 10.27
N GLU A 97 26.20 8.10 10.43
CA GLU A 97 26.63 8.85 10.32
C GLU A 97 27.16 9.12 11.00
N GLY A 98 27.20 8.83 11.42
CA GLY A 98 27.57 8.96 12.09
C GLY A 98 27.98 8.95 12.30
N GLY A 99 27.91 8.91 12.19
CA GLY A 99 28.14 8.80 12.45
C GLY A 99 28.35 8.88 12.37
#